data_d8da593ea658001e9157c868a8d93c94
#
_entry.id   d8da593ea658001e9157c868a8d93c94
#
_cell.length_a   1.000
_cell.length_b   1.000
_cell.length_c   1.000
_cell.angle_alpha   90.00
_cell.angle_beta   90.00
_cell.angle_gamma   90.00
#
_symmetry.space_group_name_H-M   'P 1'
#
loop_
_entity.id
_entity.type
_entity.pdbx_description
1 polymer ?
#
loop_
_entity_poly.entity_id
_entity_poly.type
_entity_poly.pdbx_seq_one_letter_code
_entity_poly.pdbx_strand_id
1 'polypeptide(L)'
;IGMDTAQGRPGDALEYTAGAGGAAYIIGPAEQACALIQRTGSYVSDTTDFWRRPTTHYPSHAERFSGDPGYFGHVVPAAAALMHEMGTTPADYRYVVFHQPNAKFPTRALEQLGFTKEQWQTGLLVREIGNTYAGAAMIGLTAVLDVAAPGDRILMVSYGSGAGSDGFDLMATDKITEVQTRAPSTRSYIERRVQIDYAQYVRMRRKLATH
;
A
#
# COMPACT_ATOMS: atom_id res chain seq x y z
N ILE A 1 8.86 -9.71 1.75
CA ILE A 1 7.82 -10.04 0.74
C ILE A 1 6.48 -9.69 1.34
N GLY A 2 5.66 -8.93 0.60
CA GLY A 2 4.25 -8.71 0.88
C GLY A 2 3.43 -9.05 -0.36
N MET A 3 2.50 -9.99 -0.22
CA MET A 3 1.66 -10.43 -1.33
C MET A 3 0.31 -10.92 -0.82
N ASP A 4 -0.71 -10.76 -1.64
CA ASP A 4 -2.04 -11.29 -1.37
C ASP A 4 -2.79 -11.61 -2.69
N THR A 5 -3.76 -12.49 -2.58
CA THR A 5 -4.79 -12.75 -3.60
C THR A 5 -6.15 -12.53 -2.96
N ALA A 6 -6.46 -11.28 -2.69
CA ALA A 6 -7.62 -10.87 -1.91
C ALA A 6 -8.96 -11.37 -2.50
N GLN A 7 -9.88 -11.71 -1.62
CA GLN A 7 -11.21 -12.17 -2.00
C GLN A 7 -12.27 -11.51 -1.13
N GLY A 8 -13.32 -11.01 -1.77
CA GLY A 8 -14.56 -10.60 -1.12
C GLY A 8 -15.71 -11.58 -1.45
N ARG A 9 -16.74 -11.57 -0.60
CA ARG A 9 -17.98 -12.26 -0.90
C ARG A 9 -18.62 -11.67 -2.15
N PRO A 10 -19.19 -12.46 -3.06
CA PRO A 10 -19.93 -11.92 -4.20
C PRO A 10 -20.98 -10.89 -3.78
N GLY A 11 -20.93 -9.69 -4.37
CA GLY A 11 -21.81 -8.57 -4.05
C GLY A 11 -21.45 -7.77 -2.79
N ASP A 12 -20.38 -8.12 -2.09
CA ASP A 12 -19.87 -7.37 -0.93
C ASP A 12 -18.96 -6.21 -1.37
N ALA A 13 -18.90 -5.16 -0.56
CA ALA A 13 -18.02 -4.01 -0.81
C ALA A 13 -16.54 -4.39 -0.97
N LEU A 14 -16.07 -5.42 -0.26
CA LEU A 14 -14.72 -5.94 -0.37
C LEU A 14 -14.43 -6.56 -1.76
N GLU A 15 -15.43 -7.13 -2.42
CA GLU A 15 -15.23 -7.69 -3.75
C GLU A 15 -14.86 -6.64 -4.79
N TYR A 16 -15.46 -5.44 -4.70
CA TYR A 16 -15.21 -4.35 -5.62
C TYR A 16 -13.82 -3.71 -5.47
N THR A 17 -13.21 -3.88 -4.31
CA THR A 17 -11.87 -3.31 -4.03
C THR A 17 -10.78 -4.35 -3.98
N ALA A 18 -11.12 -5.63 -3.87
CA ALA A 18 -10.14 -6.71 -3.76
C ALA A 18 -9.26 -6.81 -5.01
N GLY A 19 -7.96 -6.92 -4.79
CA GLY A 19 -6.96 -7.08 -5.82
C GLY A 19 -5.98 -8.20 -5.49
N ALA A 20 -5.15 -8.58 -6.45
CA ALA A 20 -4.07 -9.53 -6.25
C ALA A 20 -2.75 -8.91 -6.71
N GLY A 21 -1.71 -9.09 -5.93
CA GLY A 21 -0.40 -8.57 -6.25
C GLY A 21 0.60 -8.78 -5.12
N GLY A 22 1.86 -8.56 -5.43
CA GLY A 22 2.93 -8.69 -4.45
C GLY A 22 4.19 -7.96 -4.87
N ALA A 23 4.98 -7.58 -3.87
CA ALA A 23 6.31 -7.06 -4.04
C ALA A 23 7.28 -7.72 -3.05
N ALA A 24 8.54 -7.76 -3.41
CA ALA A 24 9.61 -8.29 -2.57
C ALA A 24 10.80 -7.34 -2.61
N TYR A 25 11.43 -7.17 -1.46
CA TYR A 25 12.64 -6.37 -1.30
C TYR A 25 13.73 -7.22 -0.66
N ILE A 26 14.95 -7.03 -1.11
CA ILE A 26 16.13 -7.59 -0.47
C ILE A 26 16.68 -6.53 0.47
N ILE A 27 16.79 -6.86 1.73
CA ILE A 27 17.46 -6.01 2.73
C ILE A 27 18.92 -6.40 2.76
N GLY A 28 19.80 -5.43 2.61
CA GLY A 28 21.23 -5.64 2.52
C GLY A 28 22.01 -4.46 3.11
N PRO A 29 23.35 -4.48 2.99
CA PRO A 29 24.20 -3.42 3.50
C PRO A 29 23.99 -2.10 2.74
N ALA A 30 24.18 -0.99 3.46
CA ALA A 30 23.86 0.36 2.99
C ALA A 30 24.59 0.71 1.67
N GLU A 31 25.82 0.29 1.52
CA GLU A 31 26.65 0.56 0.33
C GLU A 31 26.14 -0.11 -0.95
N GLN A 32 25.23 -1.07 -0.84
CA GLN A 32 24.60 -1.76 -1.96
C GLN A 32 23.14 -1.35 -2.18
N ALA A 33 22.57 -0.61 -1.26
CA ALA A 33 21.15 -0.29 -1.29
C ALA A 33 20.82 0.80 -2.32
N CYS A 34 19.70 0.63 -3.04
CA CYS A 34 19.13 1.68 -3.90
C CYS A 34 18.32 2.72 -3.11
N ALA A 35 17.87 2.35 -1.91
CA ALA A 35 17.28 3.26 -0.95
C ALA A 35 17.67 2.84 0.48
N LEU A 36 17.99 3.79 1.32
CA LEU A 36 18.35 3.57 2.72
C LEU A 36 17.13 3.77 3.60
N ILE A 37 16.88 2.83 4.52
CA ILE A 37 15.92 3.03 5.60
C ILE A 37 16.60 3.91 6.64
N GLN A 38 16.16 5.16 6.76
CA GLN A 38 16.70 6.13 7.72
C GLN A 38 16.14 5.88 9.12
N ARG A 39 14.84 5.61 9.19
CA ARG A 39 14.10 5.34 10.43
C ARG A 39 12.86 4.51 10.15
N THR A 40 12.43 3.79 11.16
CA THR A 40 11.12 3.12 11.21
C THR A 40 10.40 3.49 12.49
N GLY A 41 9.07 3.52 12.46
CA GLY A 41 8.23 3.72 13.63
C GLY A 41 6.94 2.95 13.49
N SER A 42 6.38 2.51 14.60
CA SER A 42 5.12 1.76 14.63
C SER A 42 4.10 2.43 15.55
N TYR A 43 2.85 2.41 15.13
CA TYR A 43 1.71 2.83 15.95
C TYR A 43 0.71 1.67 16.03
N VAL A 44 0.49 1.15 17.22
CA VAL A 44 -0.30 -0.08 17.47
C VAL A 44 -1.37 0.20 18.51
N SER A 45 -2.58 -0.27 18.25
CA SER A 45 -3.65 -0.35 19.25
C SER A 45 -4.54 -1.55 18.98
N ASP A 46 -5.23 -2.04 20.01
CA ASP A 46 -6.19 -3.14 19.86
C ASP A 46 -7.47 -2.63 19.18
N THR A 47 -7.54 -2.81 17.86
CA THR A 47 -8.64 -2.31 17.01
C THR A 47 -9.05 -3.40 16.01
N THR A 48 -10.00 -4.24 16.38
CA THR A 48 -10.49 -5.32 15.53
C THR A 48 -11.53 -4.81 14.55
N ASP A 49 -11.09 -4.41 13.35
CA ASP A 49 -11.95 -3.86 12.29
C ASP A 49 -12.10 -4.80 11.07
N PHE A 50 -11.30 -5.85 11.00
CA PHE A 50 -11.30 -6.84 9.92
C PHE A 50 -10.97 -8.22 10.49
N TRP A 51 -11.78 -9.23 10.20
CA TRP A 51 -11.60 -10.57 10.76
C TRP A 51 -12.13 -11.66 9.84
N ARG A 52 -11.67 -12.89 10.09
CA ARG A 52 -12.22 -14.11 9.50
C ARG A 52 -12.47 -15.11 10.62
N ARG A 53 -13.71 -15.57 10.75
CA ARG A 53 -14.04 -16.63 11.70
C ARG A 53 -13.62 -18.00 11.16
N PRO A 54 -13.32 -18.98 12.02
CA PRO A 54 -13.16 -20.36 11.60
C PRO A 54 -14.37 -20.79 10.76
N THR A 55 -14.14 -21.58 9.71
CA THR A 55 -15.18 -22.10 8.80
C THR A 55 -15.82 -21.08 7.86
N THR A 56 -15.55 -19.78 7.98
CA THR A 56 -16.02 -18.79 7.00
C THR A 56 -15.05 -18.66 5.83
N HIS A 57 -15.60 -18.66 4.61
CA HIS A 57 -14.79 -18.58 3.40
C HIS A 57 -14.27 -17.16 3.16
N TYR A 58 -15.08 -16.16 3.48
CA TYR A 58 -14.76 -14.75 3.24
C TYR A 58 -14.53 -13.97 4.53
N PRO A 59 -13.66 -12.94 4.51
CA PRO A 59 -13.48 -12.05 5.64
C PRO A 59 -14.72 -11.17 5.84
N SER A 60 -14.82 -10.62 7.04
CA SER A 60 -15.77 -9.59 7.41
C SER A 60 -15.04 -8.33 7.84
N HIS A 61 -15.68 -7.18 7.74
CA HIS A 61 -15.13 -5.91 8.19
C HIS A 61 -16.18 -5.11 8.95
N ALA A 62 -15.73 -4.15 9.75
CA ALA A 62 -16.56 -3.33 10.62
C ALA A 62 -17.07 -2.05 9.92
N GLU A 63 -17.25 -2.09 8.60
CA GLU A 63 -17.80 -1.00 7.78
C GLU A 63 -17.14 0.36 8.06
N ARG A 64 -17.88 1.33 8.64
CA ARG A 64 -17.36 2.67 8.94
C ARG A 64 -16.20 2.66 9.92
N PHE A 65 -16.21 1.73 10.87
CA PHE A 65 -15.18 1.57 11.88
C PHE A 65 -13.82 1.18 11.24
N SER A 66 -13.83 0.46 10.11
CA SER A 66 -12.60 0.16 9.35
C SER A 66 -11.92 1.42 8.79
N GLY A 67 -12.68 2.50 8.56
CA GLY A 67 -12.13 3.80 8.19
C GLY A 67 -11.68 4.61 9.41
N ASP A 68 -12.62 4.85 10.32
CA ASP A 68 -12.39 5.62 11.54
C ASP A 68 -13.05 4.89 12.72
N PRO A 69 -12.30 4.47 13.73
CA PRO A 69 -10.86 4.76 14.00
C PRO A 69 -9.85 3.80 13.32
N GLY A 70 -10.27 2.76 12.61
CA GLY A 70 -9.36 1.75 12.08
C GLY A 70 -8.22 2.35 11.28
N TYR A 71 -8.43 2.69 10.02
CA TYR A 71 -7.38 3.17 9.12
C TYR A 71 -6.80 4.53 9.55
N PHE A 72 -7.66 5.54 9.73
CA PHE A 72 -7.19 6.91 10.04
C PHE A 72 -6.57 7.01 11.43
N GLY A 73 -7.10 6.28 12.41
CA GLY A 73 -6.58 6.25 13.77
C GLY A 73 -5.21 5.60 13.91
N HIS A 74 -4.71 4.92 12.87
CA HIS A 74 -3.37 4.29 12.85
C HIS A 74 -2.43 4.97 11.86
N VAL A 75 -2.84 5.14 10.60
CA VAL A 75 -1.96 5.64 9.55
C VAL A 75 -1.53 7.09 9.80
N VAL A 76 -2.45 7.95 10.23
CA VAL A 76 -2.15 9.36 10.48
C VAL A 76 -1.20 9.53 11.67
N PRO A 77 -1.45 8.93 12.86
CA PRO A 77 -0.51 9.01 13.97
C PRO A 77 0.86 8.38 13.66
N ALA A 78 0.91 7.24 12.96
CA ALA A 78 2.18 6.61 12.60
C ALA A 78 3.03 7.52 11.72
N ALA A 79 2.44 8.14 10.68
CA ALA A 79 3.12 9.09 9.82
C ALA A 79 3.60 10.33 10.59
N ALA A 80 2.70 10.92 11.40
CA ALA A 80 3.00 12.13 12.17
C ALA A 80 4.11 11.89 13.21
N ALA A 81 4.06 10.77 13.93
CA ALA A 81 5.07 10.42 14.92
C ALA A 81 6.45 10.21 14.28
N LEU A 82 6.51 9.51 13.14
CA LEU A 82 7.77 9.29 12.43
C LEU A 82 8.35 10.61 11.89
N MET A 83 7.54 11.46 11.28
CA MET A 83 7.98 12.80 10.83
C MET A 83 8.47 13.65 12.01
N HIS A 84 7.76 13.66 13.12
CA HIS A 84 8.17 14.38 14.32
C HIS A 84 9.52 13.87 14.86
N GLU A 85 9.72 12.56 14.94
CA GLU A 85 10.97 11.94 15.38
C GLU A 85 12.16 12.28 14.46
N MET A 86 11.91 12.37 13.15
CA MET A 86 12.90 12.74 12.14
C MET A 86 13.12 14.25 12.02
N GLY A 87 12.32 15.06 12.72
CA GLY A 87 12.35 16.52 12.57
C GLY A 87 11.96 16.99 11.16
N THR A 88 11.09 16.24 10.48
CA THR A 88 10.66 16.51 9.09
C THR A 88 9.22 16.97 9.02
N THR A 89 8.88 17.56 7.90
CA THR A 89 7.56 18.02 7.51
C THR A 89 7.16 17.35 6.18
N PRO A 90 5.90 17.38 5.75
CA PRO A 90 5.52 16.87 4.43
C PRO A 90 6.32 17.45 3.26
N ALA A 91 6.81 18.69 3.38
CA ALA A 91 7.60 19.35 2.33
C ALA A 91 8.98 18.72 2.11
N ASP A 92 9.49 17.97 3.09
CA ASP A 92 10.80 17.33 3.02
C ASP A 92 10.77 16.01 2.22
N TYR A 93 9.57 15.52 1.90
CA TYR A 93 9.38 14.28 1.16
C TYR A 93 9.06 14.55 -0.31
N ARG A 94 9.81 13.94 -1.20
CA ARG A 94 9.51 13.96 -2.64
C ARG A 94 8.32 13.03 -2.97
N TYR A 95 8.25 11.90 -2.29
CA TYR A 95 7.18 10.91 -2.47
C TYR A 95 6.63 10.43 -1.14
N VAL A 96 5.35 10.06 -1.16
CA VAL A 96 4.70 9.40 -0.03
C VAL A 96 3.78 8.28 -0.51
N VAL A 97 3.83 7.15 0.20
CA VAL A 97 3.04 5.95 -0.10
C VAL A 97 2.37 5.47 1.17
N PHE A 98 1.06 5.42 1.17
CA PHE A 98 0.28 4.82 2.25
C PHE A 98 -0.34 3.50 1.81
N HIS A 99 -0.66 2.64 2.76
CA HIS A 99 -1.56 1.52 2.52
C HIS A 99 -2.85 2.00 1.85
N GLN A 100 -3.30 1.29 0.82
CA GLN A 100 -4.37 1.76 -0.05
C GLN A 100 -5.49 0.72 -0.19
N PRO A 101 -6.40 0.62 0.82
CA PRO A 101 -7.55 -0.29 0.77
C PRO A 101 -8.58 0.14 -0.29
N ASN A 102 -8.61 1.41 -0.62
CA ASN A 102 -9.33 2.08 -1.70
C ASN A 102 -8.62 3.41 -1.98
N ALA A 103 -9.04 4.15 -3.00
CA ALA A 103 -8.38 5.42 -3.32
C ALA A 103 -8.72 6.56 -2.34
N LYS A 104 -9.88 6.51 -1.69
CA LYS A 104 -10.38 7.59 -0.83
C LYS A 104 -9.63 7.70 0.50
N PHE A 105 -9.31 6.56 1.12
CA PHE A 105 -8.69 6.56 2.44
C PHE A 105 -7.29 7.16 2.43
N PRO A 106 -6.33 6.68 1.61
CA PRO A 106 -5.00 7.25 1.58
C PRO A 106 -5.00 8.71 1.13
N THR A 107 -5.78 9.10 0.12
CA THR A 107 -5.80 10.50 -0.32
C THR A 107 -6.26 11.44 0.78
N ARG A 108 -7.34 11.08 1.51
CA ARG A 108 -7.82 11.89 2.63
C ARG A 108 -6.80 11.98 3.78
N ALA A 109 -6.14 10.87 4.13
CA ALA A 109 -5.12 10.87 5.19
C ALA A 109 -3.90 11.72 4.79
N LEU A 110 -3.48 11.64 3.54
CA LEU A 110 -2.35 12.42 2.99
C LEU A 110 -2.67 13.91 2.95
N GLU A 111 -3.85 14.30 2.49
CA GLU A 111 -4.32 15.68 2.50
C GLU A 111 -4.43 16.24 3.93
N GLN A 112 -4.92 15.45 4.87
CA GLN A 112 -4.99 15.82 6.30
C GLN A 112 -3.61 16.08 6.90
N LEU A 113 -2.58 15.36 6.45
CA LEU A 113 -1.20 15.57 6.88
C LEU A 113 -0.48 16.69 6.12
N GLY A 114 -1.08 17.26 5.08
CA GLY A 114 -0.53 18.35 4.29
C GLY A 114 0.30 17.92 3.08
N PHE A 115 0.21 16.66 2.65
CA PHE A 115 0.86 16.19 1.42
C PHE A 115 0.07 16.61 0.18
N THR A 116 0.80 16.96 -0.88
CA THR A 116 0.22 17.33 -2.18
C THR A 116 0.02 16.12 -3.09
N LYS A 117 -0.83 16.28 -4.10
CA LYS A 117 -1.10 15.23 -5.09
C LYS A 117 0.16 14.75 -5.81
N GLU A 118 1.07 15.67 -6.13
CA GLU A 118 2.33 15.38 -6.82
C GLU A 118 3.20 14.41 -6.03
N GLN A 119 3.12 14.44 -4.69
CA GLN A 119 3.90 13.57 -3.82
C GLN A 119 3.35 12.13 -3.75
N TRP A 120 2.05 11.94 -3.88
CA TRP A 120 1.43 10.61 -3.67
C TRP A 120 0.86 9.94 -4.93
N GLN A 121 0.65 10.65 -6.02
CA GLN A 121 -0.02 10.08 -7.20
C GLN A 121 0.73 8.91 -7.83
N THR A 122 2.07 8.91 -7.80
CA THR A 122 2.90 7.84 -8.35
C THR A 122 2.68 6.50 -7.65
N GLY A 123 2.59 6.52 -6.31
CA GLY A 123 2.38 5.33 -5.49
C GLY A 123 0.92 4.91 -5.32
N LEU A 124 -0.05 5.71 -5.78
CA LEU A 124 -1.48 5.41 -5.63
C LEU A 124 -2.00 4.54 -6.78
N LEU A 125 -1.88 3.23 -6.64
CA LEU A 125 -2.18 2.24 -7.69
C LEU A 125 -3.53 1.53 -7.51
N VAL A 126 -4.17 1.66 -6.36
CA VAL A 126 -5.40 0.91 -6.03
C VAL A 126 -6.55 1.09 -7.02
N ARG A 127 -6.60 2.22 -7.72
CA ARG A 127 -7.61 2.48 -8.77
C ARG A 127 -7.46 1.56 -9.99
N GLU A 128 -6.26 1.00 -10.18
CA GLU A 128 -5.93 0.19 -11.36
C GLU A 128 -5.81 -1.30 -11.04
N ILE A 129 -5.29 -1.63 -9.84
CA ILE A 129 -5.00 -3.02 -9.46
C ILE A 129 -5.81 -3.51 -8.25
N GLY A 130 -6.65 -2.65 -7.66
CA GLY A 130 -7.38 -2.96 -6.45
C GLY A 130 -6.51 -2.99 -5.18
N ASN A 131 -7.14 -3.33 -4.05
CA ASN A 131 -6.45 -3.52 -2.79
C ASN A 131 -5.71 -4.86 -2.78
N THR A 132 -4.40 -4.81 -2.80
CA THR A 132 -3.53 -5.99 -2.71
C THR A 132 -3.09 -6.30 -1.27
N TYR A 133 -3.82 -5.77 -0.28
CA TYR A 133 -3.63 -6.00 1.16
C TYR A 133 -2.16 -5.88 1.59
N ALA A 134 -1.52 -6.98 1.97
CA ALA A 134 -0.11 -6.98 2.41
C ALA A 134 0.86 -6.44 1.35
N GLY A 135 0.51 -6.50 0.07
CA GLY A 135 1.28 -5.92 -1.04
C GLY A 135 1.03 -4.43 -1.29
N ALA A 136 -0.05 -3.84 -0.74
CA ALA A 136 -0.56 -2.55 -1.20
C ALA A 136 0.46 -1.39 -1.07
N ALA A 137 1.02 -1.17 0.12
CA ALA A 137 2.05 -0.15 0.33
C ALA A 137 3.37 -0.51 -0.38
N MET A 138 3.73 -1.79 -0.38
CA MET A 138 4.96 -2.27 -1.00
C MET A 138 4.96 -2.08 -2.52
N ILE A 139 3.88 -2.43 -3.22
CA ILE A 139 3.76 -2.20 -4.67
C ILE A 139 3.76 -0.70 -4.97
N GLY A 140 3.11 0.12 -4.13
CA GLY A 140 3.18 1.57 -4.24
C GLY A 140 4.61 2.11 -4.11
N LEU A 141 5.38 1.58 -3.16
CA LEU A 141 6.81 1.92 -3.02
C LEU A 141 7.62 1.48 -4.25
N THR A 142 7.36 0.30 -4.82
CA THR A 142 8.03 -0.15 -6.05
C THR A 142 7.83 0.87 -7.18
N ALA A 143 6.59 1.34 -7.38
CA ALA A 143 6.29 2.34 -8.41
C ALA A 143 6.99 3.69 -8.17
N VAL A 144 7.19 4.07 -6.91
CA VAL A 144 7.97 5.26 -6.55
C VAL A 144 9.45 5.04 -6.84
N LEU A 145 10.01 3.90 -6.43
CA LEU A 145 11.42 3.58 -6.68
C LEU A 145 11.75 3.48 -8.17
N ASP A 146 10.79 3.12 -9.03
CA ASP A 146 10.96 3.11 -10.49
C ASP A 146 11.25 4.50 -11.08
N VAL A 147 10.92 5.59 -10.37
CA VAL A 147 11.03 6.98 -10.89
C VAL A 147 11.79 7.93 -9.95
N ALA A 148 12.13 7.49 -8.75
CA ALA A 148 12.84 8.32 -7.79
C ALA A 148 14.25 8.64 -8.28
N ALA A 149 14.73 9.83 -7.98
CA ALA A 149 16.08 10.28 -8.22
C ALA A 149 16.97 10.12 -6.96
N PRO A 150 18.29 10.07 -7.10
CA PRO A 150 19.21 10.15 -5.97
C PRO A 150 18.89 11.33 -5.06
N GLY A 151 18.85 11.11 -3.75
CA GLY A 151 18.52 12.12 -2.75
C GLY A 151 17.02 12.33 -2.52
N ASP A 152 16.13 11.71 -3.29
CA ASP A 152 14.70 11.78 -3.02
C ASP A 152 14.35 11.08 -1.71
N ARG A 153 13.63 11.79 -0.84
CA ARG A 153 13.12 11.25 0.42
C ARG A 153 11.70 10.73 0.23
N ILE A 154 11.45 9.55 0.77
CA ILE A 154 10.21 8.80 0.57
C ILE A 154 9.66 8.42 1.95
N LEU A 155 8.39 8.72 2.21
CA LEU A 155 7.67 8.21 3.36
C LEU A 155 6.77 7.06 2.91
N MET A 156 6.93 5.88 3.49
CA MET A 156 5.98 4.77 3.32
C MET A 156 5.30 4.47 4.66
N VAL A 157 3.98 4.32 4.66
CA VAL A 157 3.21 3.90 5.85
C VAL A 157 2.29 2.75 5.48
N SER A 158 2.51 1.62 6.13
CA SER A 158 1.64 0.44 6.03
C SER A 158 0.43 0.55 6.97
N TYR A 159 -0.51 -0.35 6.79
CA TYR A 159 -1.60 -0.56 7.74
C TYR A 159 -2.03 -2.03 7.70
N GLY A 160 -2.18 -2.62 8.87
CA GLY A 160 -2.75 -3.94 9.07
C GLY A 160 -3.95 -3.85 10.01
N SER A 161 -5.13 -4.18 9.50
CA SER A 161 -6.39 -4.17 10.26
C SER A 161 -6.31 -5.03 11.52
N GLY A 162 -6.79 -4.48 12.63
CA GLY A 162 -6.76 -5.12 13.95
C GLY A 162 -5.44 -4.99 14.69
N ALA A 163 -4.42 -4.38 14.09
CA ALA A 163 -3.07 -4.31 14.65
C ALA A 163 -2.48 -2.90 14.68
N GLY A 164 -2.20 -2.31 13.51
CA GLY A 164 -1.54 -1.01 13.50
C GLY A 164 -0.91 -0.62 12.16
N SER A 165 -0.05 0.38 12.23
CA SER A 165 0.69 0.93 11.09
C SER A 165 2.17 1.01 11.38
N ASP A 166 3.00 0.65 10.39
CA ASP A 166 4.44 0.83 10.40
C ASP A 166 4.84 1.89 9.37
N GLY A 167 5.62 2.86 9.82
CA GLY A 167 6.19 3.90 8.99
C GLY A 167 7.66 3.63 8.66
N PHE A 168 8.07 3.98 7.45
CA PHE A 168 9.44 3.89 6.96
C PHE A 168 9.82 5.21 6.32
N ASP A 169 10.88 5.81 6.81
CA ASP A 169 11.54 6.95 6.20
C ASP A 169 12.70 6.43 5.36
N LEU A 170 12.67 6.69 4.06
CA LEU A 170 13.65 6.18 3.13
C LEU A 170 14.32 7.32 2.35
N MET A 171 15.58 7.12 1.99
CA MET A 171 16.36 8.02 1.15
C MET A 171 16.91 7.26 -0.05
N ALA A 172 16.55 7.68 -1.25
CA ALA A 172 17.09 7.12 -2.49
C ALA A 172 18.60 7.42 -2.61
N THR A 173 19.39 6.42 -2.99
CA THR A 173 20.84 6.55 -3.19
C THR A 173 21.20 6.72 -4.66
N ASP A 174 22.46 7.00 -4.95
CA ASP A 174 22.97 7.08 -6.34
C ASP A 174 22.80 5.75 -7.12
N LYS A 175 22.69 4.62 -6.42
CA LYS A 175 22.49 3.31 -7.04
C LYS A 175 21.08 3.09 -7.61
N ILE A 176 20.13 3.96 -7.27
CA ILE A 176 18.75 3.79 -7.73
C ILE A 176 18.66 3.82 -9.26
N THR A 177 19.44 4.67 -9.92
CA THR A 177 19.42 4.80 -11.38
C THR A 177 19.90 3.53 -12.09
N GLU A 178 20.85 2.82 -11.49
CA GLU A 178 21.34 1.53 -11.99
C GLU A 178 20.29 0.44 -11.82
N VAL A 179 19.64 0.40 -10.64
CA VAL A 179 18.65 -0.64 -10.32
C VAL A 179 17.40 -0.50 -11.18
N GLN A 180 16.95 0.73 -11.46
CA GLN A 180 15.78 1.02 -12.31
C GLN A 180 15.88 0.41 -13.73
N THR A 181 17.09 0.16 -14.23
CA THR A 181 17.31 -0.42 -15.57
C THR A 181 17.33 -1.94 -15.59
N ARG A 182 17.32 -2.61 -14.43
CA ARG A 182 17.52 -4.06 -14.32
C ARG A 182 16.27 -4.89 -14.56
N ALA A 183 15.09 -4.28 -14.43
CA ALA A 183 13.80 -4.96 -14.55
C ALA A 183 12.74 -4.04 -15.17
N PRO A 184 11.66 -4.62 -15.72
CA PRO A 184 10.51 -3.82 -16.14
C PRO A 184 9.89 -3.04 -14.98
N SER A 185 9.46 -1.81 -15.23
CA SER A 185 8.82 -0.97 -14.21
C SER A 185 7.48 -1.53 -13.75
N THR A 186 7.04 -1.14 -12.55
CA THR A 186 5.71 -1.45 -12.01
C THR A 186 4.61 -1.06 -13.02
N ARG A 187 4.75 0.09 -13.66
CA ARG A 187 3.81 0.58 -14.69
C ARG A 187 3.72 -0.38 -15.87
N SER A 188 4.83 -0.91 -16.35
CA SER A 188 4.82 -1.86 -17.47
C SER A 188 4.10 -3.19 -17.14
N TYR A 189 4.12 -3.63 -15.88
CA TYR A 189 3.33 -4.78 -15.43
C TYR A 189 1.84 -4.47 -15.42
N ILE A 190 1.44 -3.29 -14.93
CA ILE A 190 0.04 -2.87 -14.88
C ILE A 190 -0.54 -2.70 -16.30
N GLU A 191 0.22 -2.17 -17.23
CA GLU A 191 -0.22 -1.94 -18.63
C GLU A 191 -0.49 -3.24 -19.40
N ARG A 192 0.12 -4.36 -19.01
CA ARG A 192 -0.13 -5.69 -19.61
C ARG A 192 -1.47 -6.32 -19.18
N ARG A 193 -2.24 -5.66 -18.32
CA ARG A 193 -3.54 -6.19 -17.86
C ARG A 193 -4.50 -6.39 -19.03
N VAL A 194 -5.29 -7.45 -18.94
CA VAL A 194 -6.42 -7.71 -19.84
C VAL A 194 -7.70 -7.43 -19.07
N GLN A 195 -8.55 -6.58 -19.63
CA GLN A 195 -9.86 -6.31 -19.04
C GLN A 195 -10.80 -7.49 -19.32
N ILE A 196 -11.51 -7.92 -18.29
CA ILE A 196 -12.55 -8.94 -18.38
C ILE A 196 -13.83 -8.39 -17.75
N ASP A 197 -14.99 -8.92 -18.15
CA ASP A 197 -16.24 -8.58 -17.52
C ASP A 197 -16.47 -9.35 -16.21
N TYR A 198 -17.51 -8.96 -15.47
CA TYR A 198 -17.83 -9.61 -14.19
C TYR A 198 -18.20 -11.09 -14.34
N ALA A 199 -18.89 -11.48 -15.43
CA ALA A 199 -19.26 -12.85 -15.66
C ALA A 199 -18.03 -13.74 -15.90
N GLN A 200 -17.04 -13.25 -16.66
CA GLN A 200 -15.75 -13.90 -16.84
C GLN A 200 -15.01 -14.02 -15.51
N TYR A 201 -14.98 -12.94 -14.71
CA TYR A 201 -14.36 -12.93 -13.39
C TYR A 201 -14.95 -13.99 -12.45
N VAL A 202 -16.27 -14.02 -12.26
CA VAL A 202 -16.91 -14.96 -11.34
C VAL A 202 -16.75 -16.42 -11.80
N ARG A 203 -16.73 -16.64 -13.12
CA ARG A 203 -16.44 -17.97 -13.70
C ARG A 203 -15.01 -18.42 -13.40
N MET A 204 -14.03 -17.54 -13.66
CA MET A 204 -12.61 -17.83 -13.39
C MET A 204 -12.35 -18.06 -11.90
N ARG A 205 -13.03 -17.32 -11.05
CA ARG A 205 -12.92 -17.46 -9.59
C ARG A 205 -13.78 -18.57 -9.01
N ARG A 206 -14.53 -19.31 -9.83
CA ARG A 206 -15.44 -20.38 -9.41
C ARG A 206 -16.45 -19.92 -8.36
N LYS A 207 -16.93 -18.69 -8.48
CA LYS A 207 -17.88 -18.08 -7.54
C LYS A 207 -19.35 -18.35 -7.90
N LEU A 208 -19.63 -18.88 -9.09
CA LEU A 208 -20.93 -19.34 -9.49
C LEU A 208 -21.05 -20.85 -9.25
N ALA A 209 -22.13 -21.27 -8.59
CA ALA A 209 -22.50 -22.67 -8.58
C ALA A 209 -22.94 -23.06 -10.01
N THR A 210 -22.17 -23.89 -10.67
CA THR A 210 -22.61 -24.56 -11.90
C THR A 210 -23.30 -25.87 -11.46
N HIS A 211 -24.62 -25.91 -11.57
CA HIS A 211 -25.39 -27.14 -11.41
C HIS A 211 -25.28 -27.97 -12.67
#